data_7a84a9ff138d406044df5d32a81126b8
#
_entry.id   7a84a9ff138d406044df5d32a81126b8
#
_cell.length_a   1.000
_cell.length_b   1.000
_cell.length_c   1.000
_cell.angle_alpha   90.00
_cell.angle_beta   90.00
_cell.angle_gamma   90.00
#
_symmetry.space_group_name_H-M   'P 1'
#
loop_
_entity.id
_entity.type
_entity.pdbx_description
1 polymer ?
#
loop_
_entity_poly.entity_id
_entity_poly.type
_entity_poly.pdbx_seq_one_letter_code
_entity_poly.pdbx_strand_id
1 'polypeptide(L)'
;MAILVKDALSLDIMKETKLLAGENGLERLIQWVTIVEIIEDTSRLSEGELLVTTGFGLADNRERRIRLEELIQSHRLSAIAIYKGVYLTEIPASLIEAAKNSGIPLIEIPSHVNFSDITKAVLEQIVSSQLHQLKYSSAIHQRLTHLNVSNKNVTQITDELAHLTSANIVVLDVFLHQTAAHFETEEVMYSPAFGFQTDHEPIETTSLLKQAEEKGRLVYDTCGAFVLAACPVIAMGDIFGFIVSLKKKDEWHHLDAIAIEHAGAVYAIEWLKQKAIQDTENQMQGHLLDDILQQQYTEESYVVEQATKLQYDMSDEQVVIYFQFQHQHTQLDHQMMQRLSQLLTSIFERRHIPFLLKTRLDSIFVLTPAGKKPFQEAEWYRAAEECRSTWSYFFPVHPIVIGIGRAYDQIGLFAKSAKEAQYAARLLPLLKTDECIIHYQKLGLYGMLLEMNEAGMNLHDFYVELLSPLLYTKKQGADLIHTLEVYLAHNENIQKSAGELFIHRHTLSYRLKQIETRTGCNLKSTDDRMKLQLSIMAYRLSGLLDQMRTIS
;
A
#
# COMPACT_ATOMS: atom_id res chain seq x y z
N MET A 1 -17.17 16.81 23.42
CA MET A 1 -16.87 16.27 24.74
C MET A 1 -18.18 16.32 25.50
N ALA A 2 -18.69 15.15 25.89
CA ALA A 2 -20.09 15.09 26.29
C ALA A 2 -20.35 13.80 27.09
N ILE A 3 -21.45 13.72 27.78
CA ILE A 3 -22.00 12.50 28.37
C ILE A 3 -23.33 12.15 27.70
N LEU A 4 -23.70 10.89 27.71
CA LEU A 4 -25.01 10.49 27.21
C LEU A 4 -26.13 10.93 28.16
N VAL A 5 -27.30 11.24 27.61
CA VAL A 5 -28.47 11.60 28.43
C VAL A 5 -28.79 10.47 29.42
N LYS A 6 -28.68 9.21 29.03
CA LYS A 6 -28.89 8.05 29.92
C LYS A 6 -27.92 8.05 31.11
N ASP A 7 -26.64 8.44 30.86
CA ASP A 7 -25.64 8.52 31.94
C ASP A 7 -25.93 9.67 32.88
N ALA A 8 -26.37 10.81 32.34
CA ALA A 8 -26.82 11.94 33.17
C ALA A 8 -28.02 11.56 34.06
N LEU A 9 -29.00 10.83 33.54
CA LEU A 9 -30.15 10.32 34.30
C LEU A 9 -29.77 9.30 35.38
N SER A 10 -28.63 8.61 35.22
CA SER A 10 -28.13 7.65 36.22
C SER A 10 -27.49 8.29 37.44
N LEU A 11 -27.19 9.60 37.41
CA LEU A 11 -26.62 10.35 38.53
C LEU A 11 -27.56 10.34 39.74
N ASP A 12 -27.00 10.27 40.94
CA ASP A 12 -27.80 10.19 42.18
C ASP A 12 -28.82 11.34 42.31
N ILE A 13 -28.44 12.55 41.92
CA ILE A 13 -29.31 13.72 41.95
C ILE A 13 -30.45 13.64 40.93
N MET A 14 -30.28 12.86 39.86
CA MET A 14 -31.26 12.70 38.79
C MET A 14 -32.20 11.50 39.02
N LYS A 15 -31.94 10.64 40.02
CA LYS A 15 -32.77 9.46 40.30
C LYS A 15 -34.21 9.82 40.70
N GLU A 16 -34.41 11.00 41.26
CA GLU A 16 -35.74 11.50 41.64
C GLU A 16 -36.44 12.20 40.46
N THR A 17 -35.79 12.42 39.36
CA THR A 17 -36.38 12.98 38.14
C THR A 17 -37.16 11.93 37.38
N LYS A 18 -38.10 12.39 36.54
CA LYS A 18 -38.93 11.47 35.74
C LYS A 18 -38.81 11.79 34.27
N LEU A 19 -38.41 10.80 33.44
CA LEU A 19 -38.49 10.90 32.01
C LEU A 19 -39.96 10.83 31.56
N LEU A 20 -40.47 11.88 30.91
CA LEU A 20 -41.87 11.98 30.47
C LEU A 20 -42.05 11.56 29.01
N ALA A 21 -41.05 11.82 28.17
CA ALA A 21 -41.07 11.51 26.74
C ALA A 21 -39.65 11.48 26.14
N GLY A 22 -39.50 11.02 24.91
CA GLY A 22 -38.25 11.08 24.16
C GLY A 22 -37.25 9.97 24.51
N GLU A 23 -37.72 8.78 24.85
CA GLU A 23 -36.87 7.61 25.16
C GLU A 23 -35.86 7.28 24.07
N ASN A 24 -36.22 7.51 22.81
CA ASN A 24 -35.32 7.28 21.65
C ASN A 24 -34.10 8.24 21.63
N GLY A 25 -34.12 9.32 22.44
CA GLY A 25 -33.06 10.30 22.51
C GLY A 25 -32.06 10.08 23.67
N LEU A 26 -32.14 9.00 24.41
CA LEU A 26 -31.25 8.70 25.54
C LEU A 26 -29.77 8.54 25.16
N GLU A 27 -29.48 8.23 23.92
CA GLU A 27 -28.11 8.15 23.36
C GLU A 27 -27.60 9.51 22.86
N ARG A 28 -28.34 10.62 23.02
CA ARG A 28 -27.87 11.97 22.66
C ARG A 28 -26.80 12.43 23.63
N LEU A 29 -25.87 13.24 23.15
CA LEU A 29 -24.70 13.69 23.88
C LEU A 29 -24.99 15.07 24.53
N ILE A 30 -24.84 15.18 25.84
CA ILE A 30 -24.88 16.46 26.59
C ILE A 30 -23.46 17.02 26.63
N GLN A 31 -23.25 18.17 26.01
CA GLN A 31 -21.98 18.91 26.02
C GLN A 31 -21.94 20.01 27.08
N TRP A 32 -23.09 20.58 27.38
CA TRP A 32 -23.23 21.69 28.33
C TRP A 32 -24.60 21.68 28.99
N VAL A 33 -24.73 22.34 30.13
CA VAL A 33 -26.00 22.56 30.83
C VAL A 33 -26.30 24.04 30.82
N THR A 34 -27.46 24.42 30.30
CA THR A 34 -27.91 25.80 30.25
C THR A 34 -29.19 25.96 31.04
N ILE A 35 -29.22 26.95 31.97
CA ILE A 35 -30.39 27.29 32.76
C ILE A 35 -31.04 28.51 32.13
N VAL A 36 -32.31 28.37 31.77
CA VAL A 36 -33.09 29.47 31.20
C VAL A 36 -34.45 29.56 31.91
N GLU A 37 -34.70 30.66 32.57
CA GLU A 37 -36.01 30.89 33.21
C GLU A 37 -37.04 31.37 32.19
N ILE A 38 -36.65 32.30 31.32
CA ILE A 38 -37.54 32.92 30.33
C ILE A 38 -37.01 32.60 28.94
N ILE A 39 -37.75 31.84 28.14
CA ILE A 39 -37.40 31.45 26.80
C ILE A 39 -37.85 32.51 25.80
N GLU A 40 -37.08 33.60 25.67
CA GLU A 40 -37.34 34.70 24.71
C GLU A 40 -36.45 34.60 23.48
N ASP A 41 -35.17 34.26 23.66
CA ASP A 41 -34.18 34.16 22.58
C ASP A 41 -33.54 32.77 22.57
N THR A 42 -33.98 31.98 21.61
CA THR A 42 -33.46 30.60 21.38
C THR A 42 -32.16 30.57 20.56
N SER A 43 -31.74 31.73 20.01
CA SER A 43 -30.56 31.82 19.13
C SER A 43 -29.24 31.58 19.90
N ARG A 44 -29.24 31.81 21.20
CA ARG A 44 -28.08 31.67 22.10
C ARG A 44 -27.81 30.22 22.54
N LEU A 45 -28.78 29.33 22.31
CA LEU A 45 -28.63 27.92 22.66
C LEU A 45 -27.82 27.18 21.56
N SER A 46 -26.80 26.48 21.99
CA SER A 46 -25.94 25.71 21.12
C SER A 46 -26.44 24.27 20.93
N GLU A 47 -25.89 23.55 19.95
CA GLU A 47 -26.19 22.13 19.81
C GLU A 47 -25.58 21.34 20.96
N GLY A 48 -26.31 20.31 21.41
CA GLY A 48 -25.80 19.43 22.47
C GLY A 48 -26.02 19.92 23.89
N GLU A 49 -26.88 20.90 24.11
CA GLU A 49 -27.18 21.40 25.46
C GLU A 49 -28.30 20.62 26.16
N LEU A 50 -28.14 20.43 27.48
CA LEU A 50 -29.23 20.10 28.39
C LEU A 50 -29.84 21.40 28.87
N LEU A 51 -31.05 21.72 28.42
CA LEU A 51 -31.79 22.90 28.88
C LEU A 51 -32.54 22.61 30.18
N VAL A 52 -32.26 23.39 31.24
CA VAL A 52 -32.97 23.30 32.50
C VAL A 52 -33.80 24.57 32.71
N THR A 53 -35.10 24.45 32.97
CA THR A 53 -35.99 25.60 33.15
C THR A 53 -37.00 25.38 34.24
N THR A 54 -37.37 26.46 34.92
CA THR A 54 -38.47 26.47 35.91
C THR A 54 -39.86 26.41 35.27
N GLY A 55 -39.93 26.61 33.93
CA GLY A 55 -41.19 26.70 33.24
C GLY A 55 -41.96 27.99 33.47
N PHE A 56 -41.28 29.09 33.88
CA PHE A 56 -41.93 30.39 34.14
C PHE A 56 -42.68 30.89 32.90
N GLY A 57 -43.98 31.18 33.10
CA GLY A 57 -44.88 31.66 32.05
C GLY A 57 -45.33 30.61 31.06
N LEU A 58 -44.97 29.31 31.18
CA LEU A 58 -45.48 28.26 30.29
C LEU A 58 -46.93 27.86 30.62
N ALA A 59 -47.43 28.12 31.82
CA ALA A 59 -48.82 27.90 32.19
C ALA A 59 -49.77 28.87 31.49
N ASP A 60 -49.43 30.16 31.50
CA ASP A 60 -50.35 31.24 31.16
C ASP A 60 -50.06 31.85 29.76
N ASN A 61 -48.87 31.70 29.23
CA ASN A 61 -48.45 32.31 27.96
C ASN A 61 -48.30 31.25 26.83
N ARG A 62 -49.28 31.25 25.93
CA ARG A 62 -49.31 30.35 24.77
C ARG A 62 -48.10 30.56 23.84
N GLU A 63 -47.64 31.77 23.65
CA GLU A 63 -46.52 32.09 22.75
C GLU A 63 -45.20 31.47 23.26
N ARG A 64 -44.95 31.53 24.59
CA ARG A 64 -43.77 30.88 25.19
C ARG A 64 -43.81 29.36 25.03
N ARG A 65 -44.98 28.73 25.14
CA ARG A 65 -45.13 27.29 24.86
C ARG A 65 -44.78 26.94 23.43
N ILE A 66 -45.31 27.71 22.48
CA ILE A 66 -45.03 27.47 21.05
C ILE A 66 -43.52 27.59 20.77
N ARG A 67 -42.84 28.59 21.33
CA ARG A 67 -41.38 28.75 21.19
C ARG A 67 -40.60 27.56 21.73
N LEU A 68 -41.01 27.00 22.88
CA LEU A 68 -40.38 25.83 23.46
C LEU A 68 -40.69 24.57 22.60
N GLU A 69 -41.88 24.43 22.06
CA GLU A 69 -42.26 23.39 21.13
C GLU A 69 -41.41 23.45 19.85
N GLU A 70 -41.23 24.62 19.25
CA GLU A 70 -40.33 24.85 18.10
C GLU A 70 -38.88 24.50 18.44
N LEU A 71 -38.41 24.85 19.64
CA LEU A 71 -37.06 24.49 20.09
C LEU A 71 -36.89 22.98 20.25
N ILE A 72 -37.89 22.28 20.78
CA ILE A 72 -37.92 20.81 20.84
C ILE A 72 -37.84 20.20 19.42
N GLN A 73 -38.63 20.73 18.49
CA GLN A 73 -38.66 20.25 17.09
C GLN A 73 -37.39 20.58 16.33
N SER A 74 -36.61 21.58 16.74
CA SER A 74 -35.36 21.95 16.06
C SER A 74 -34.24 20.92 16.17
N HIS A 75 -34.38 19.90 17.04
CA HIS A 75 -33.38 18.87 17.36
C HIS A 75 -32.02 19.38 17.86
N ARG A 76 -31.87 20.67 18.18
CA ARG A 76 -30.60 21.28 18.64
C ARG A 76 -30.24 20.83 20.05
N LEU A 77 -31.22 20.67 20.93
CA LEU A 77 -31.00 20.28 22.31
C LEU A 77 -30.80 18.78 22.47
N SER A 78 -30.00 18.37 23.42
CA SER A 78 -29.81 16.98 23.82
C SER A 78 -30.92 16.47 24.72
N ALA A 79 -31.38 17.30 25.64
CA ALA A 79 -32.52 17.02 26.49
C ALA A 79 -33.08 18.32 27.06
N ILE A 80 -34.30 18.28 27.59
CA ILE A 80 -34.95 19.37 28.28
C ILE A 80 -35.43 18.89 29.65
N ALA A 81 -35.11 19.63 30.69
CA ALA A 81 -35.53 19.35 32.06
C ALA A 81 -36.36 20.50 32.60
N ILE A 82 -37.59 20.22 33.03
CA ILE A 82 -38.56 21.22 33.49
C ILE A 82 -38.94 20.93 34.92
N TYR A 83 -38.90 21.96 35.75
CA TYR A 83 -39.32 21.88 37.14
C TYR A 83 -40.83 21.82 37.28
N LYS A 84 -41.31 20.85 38.06
CA LYS A 84 -42.70 20.74 38.50
C LYS A 84 -42.86 21.23 39.92
N GLY A 85 -43.93 21.96 40.18
CA GLY A 85 -44.25 22.47 41.52
C GLY A 85 -43.65 23.83 41.86
N VAL A 86 -42.96 24.50 40.89
CA VAL A 86 -42.49 25.90 41.06
C VAL A 86 -43.45 26.86 40.38
N TYR A 87 -43.53 26.86 39.05
CA TYR A 87 -44.46 27.66 38.26
C TYR A 87 -45.46 26.81 37.47
N LEU A 88 -45.21 25.51 37.38
CA LEU A 88 -46.05 24.52 36.70
C LEU A 88 -46.52 23.47 37.70
N THR A 89 -47.83 23.31 37.86
CA THR A 89 -48.44 22.19 38.61
C THR A 89 -48.32 20.90 37.81
N GLU A 90 -48.44 21.00 36.47
CA GLU A 90 -48.25 19.88 35.54
C GLU A 90 -47.56 20.39 34.29
N ILE A 91 -46.71 19.55 33.68
CA ILE A 91 -46.07 19.87 32.42
C ILE A 91 -47.12 19.78 31.29
N PRO A 92 -47.26 20.83 30.44
CA PRO A 92 -48.26 20.84 29.38
C PRO A 92 -48.18 19.65 28.44
N ALA A 93 -49.32 19.02 28.13
CA ALA A 93 -49.41 17.85 27.28
C ALA A 93 -48.82 18.10 25.87
N SER A 94 -48.92 19.33 25.34
CA SER A 94 -48.36 19.72 24.07
C SER A 94 -46.85 19.60 24.01
N LEU A 95 -46.13 19.90 25.12
CA LEU A 95 -44.68 19.72 25.21
C LEU A 95 -44.25 18.24 25.26
N ILE A 96 -45.06 17.43 25.97
CA ILE A 96 -44.83 15.97 26.02
C ILE A 96 -45.01 15.36 24.64
N GLU A 97 -46.03 15.78 23.91
CA GLU A 97 -46.30 15.30 22.54
C GLU A 97 -45.19 15.76 21.56
N ALA A 98 -44.76 17.03 21.65
CA ALA A 98 -43.65 17.54 20.85
C ALA A 98 -42.35 16.78 21.13
N ALA A 99 -42.03 16.50 22.40
CA ALA A 99 -40.85 15.74 22.80
C ALA A 99 -40.91 14.27 22.32
N LYS A 100 -42.08 13.65 22.38
CA LYS A 100 -42.31 12.29 21.87
C LYS A 100 -42.10 12.21 20.36
N ASN A 101 -42.63 13.18 19.61
CA ASN A 101 -42.54 13.20 18.15
C ASN A 101 -41.13 13.53 17.66
N SER A 102 -40.38 14.38 18.36
CA SER A 102 -39.01 14.74 18.01
C SER A 102 -37.95 13.81 18.60
N GLY A 103 -38.34 12.89 19.51
CA GLY A 103 -37.38 12.02 20.20
C GLY A 103 -36.40 12.75 21.10
N ILE A 104 -36.74 13.96 21.58
CA ILE A 104 -35.91 14.72 22.54
C ILE A 104 -36.34 14.36 23.97
N PRO A 105 -35.44 13.89 24.84
CA PRO A 105 -35.76 13.57 26.23
C PRO A 105 -36.31 14.75 26.97
N LEU A 106 -37.53 14.62 27.48
CA LEU A 106 -38.19 15.59 28.33
C LEU A 106 -38.24 15.05 29.76
N ILE A 107 -37.59 15.76 30.70
CA ILE A 107 -37.35 15.30 32.06
C ILE A 107 -38.13 16.21 33.01
N GLU A 108 -38.91 15.63 33.91
CA GLU A 108 -39.57 16.32 35.02
C GLU A 108 -38.64 16.35 36.22
N ILE A 109 -38.39 17.54 36.81
CA ILE A 109 -37.59 17.73 38.00
C ILE A 109 -38.53 18.13 39.17
N PRO A 110 -38.46 17.46 40.33
CA PRO A 110 -39.19 17.86 41.53
C PRO A 110 -38.70 19.19 42.08
N SER A 111 -39.59 19.98 42.70
CA SER A 111 -39.29 21.34 43.19
C SER A 111 -38.25 21.41 44.32
N HIS A 112 -37.98 20.32 45.00
CA HIS A 112 -36.99 20.27 46.09
C HIS A 112 -35.55 20.03 45.60
N VAL A 113 -35.36 19.66 44.35
CA VAL A 113 -34.03 19.49 43.74
C VAL A 113 -33.50 20.85 43.27
N ASN A 114 -32.27 21.21 43.65
CA ASN A 114 -31.72 22.50 43.28
C ASN A 114 -31.10 22.52 41.88
N PHE A 115 -31.24 23.61 41.16
CA PHE A 115 -30.58 23.82 39.86
C PHE A 115 -29.07 23.62 39.91
N SER A 116 -28.46 24.24 40.96
CA SER A 116 -27.01 24.23 41.13
C SER A 116 -26.48 22.81 41.28
N ASP A 117 -27.25 21.95 41.97
CA ASP A 117 -26.82 20.57 42.23
C ASP A 117 -26.89 19.73 40.96
N ILE A 118 -27.94 19.89 40.14
CA ILE A 118 -28.04 19.24 38.83
C ILE A 118 -26.91 19.70 37.90
N THR A 119 -26.75 21.04 37.80
CA THR A 119 -25.72 21.60 36.91
C THR A 119 -24.34 21.13 37.33
N LYS A 120 -24.05 21.18 38.65
CA LYS A 120 -22.78 20.72 39.20
C LYS A 120 -22.54 19.24 38.92
N ALA A 121 -23.51 18.38 39.19
CA ALA A 121 -23.38 16.93 39.01
C ALA A 121 -23.13 16.56 37.52
N VAL A 122 -23.89 17.16 36.60
CA VAL A 122 -23.72 16.93 35.17
C VAL A 122 -22.37 17.45 34.65
N LEU A 123 -21.98 18.66 35.04
CA LEU A 123 -20.69 19.25 34.66
C LEU A 123 -19.50 18.47 35.26
N GLU A 124 -19.59 18.06 36.54
CA GLU A 124 -18.58 17.21 37.19
C GLU A 124 -18.41 15.89 36.44
N GLN A 125 -19.51 15.27 36.00
CA GLN A 125 -19.45 14.05 35.21
C GLN A 125 -18.83 14.27 33.85
N ILE A 126 -19.16 15.35 33.14
CA ILE A 126 -18.53 15.74 31.89
C ILE A 126 -17.02 15.91 32.08
N VAL A 127 -16.60 16.69 33.10
CA VAL A 127 -15.19 16.95 33.41
C VAL A 127 -14.46 15.66 33.82
N SER A 128 -15.11 14.84 34.68
CA SER A 128 -14.55 13.55 35.11
C SER A 128 -14.32 12.59 33.93
N SER A 129 -15.29 12.49 33.03
CA SER A 129 -15.15 11.69 31.81
C SER A 129 -13.98 12.19 30.94
N GLN A 130 -13.84 13.49 30.77
CA GLN A 130 -12.72 14.11 30.06
C GLN A 130 -11.37 13.79 30.72
N LEU A 131 -11.28 13.97 32.02
CA LEU A 131 -10.08 13.68 32.80
C LEU A 131 -9.70 12.19 32.70
N HIS A 132 -10.68 11.29 32.69
CA HIS A 132 -10.45 9.87 32.52
C HIS A 132 -9.89 9.56 31.14
N GLN A 133 -10.46 10.13 30.08
CA GLN A 133 -9.94 9.97 28.71
C GLN A 133 -8.52 10.51 28.57
N LEU A 134 -8.25 11.70 29.12
CA LEU A 134 -6.90 12.31 29.09
C LEU A 134 -5.88 11.47 29.86
N LYS A 135 -6.24 10.98 31.06
CA LYS A 135 -5.37 10.09 31.85
C LYS A 135 -5.10 8.78 31.12
N TYR A 136 -6.14 8.18 30.54
CA TYR A 136 -6.01 6.95 29.76
C TYR A 136 -5.11 7.16 28.55
N SER A 137 -5.37 8.20 27.74
CA SER A 137 -4.56 8.57 26.57
C SER A 137 -3.09 8.79 26.96
N SER A 138 -2.84 9.56 28.06
CA SER A 138 -1.48 9.80 28.55
C SER A 138 -0.80 8.53 29.04
N ALA A 139 -1.51 7.67 29.76
CA ALA A 139 -0.95 6.41 30.28
C ALA A 139 -0.59 5.45 29.13
N ILE A 140 -1.45 5.33 28.13
CA ILE A 140 -1.17 4.53 26.93
C ILE A 140 0.03 5.09 26.17
N HIS A 141 0.02 6.40 25.91
CA HIS A 141 1.15 7.02 25.22
C HIS A 141 2.47 6.78 25.94
N GLN A 142 2.52 6.98 27.27
CA GLN A 142 3.71 6.71 28.05
C GLN A 142 4.14 5.24 27.98
N ARG A 143 3.20 4.31 28.09
CA ARG A 143 3.46 2.87 28.10
C ARG A 143 4.01 2.39 26.75
N LEU A 144 3.37 2.78 25.66
CA LEU A 144 3.80 2.45 24.31
C LEU A 144 5.14 3.14 23.95
N THR A 145 5.32 4.41 24.32
CA THR A 145 6.58 5.13 24.07
C THR A 145 7.75 4.52 24.86
N HIS A 146 7.50 4.05 26.09
CA HIS A 146 8.53 3.36 26.89
C HIS A 146 9.02 2.07 26.20
N LEU A 147 8.16 1.34 25.47
CA LEU A 147 8.56 0.16 24.68
C LEU A 147 9.57 0.55 23.60
N ASN A 148 9.32 1.63 22.90
CA ASN A 148 10.21 2.15 21.85
C ASN A 148 11.60 2.53 22.43
N VAL A 149 11.63 3.26 23.55
CA VAL A 149 12.87 3.63 24.23
C VAL A 149 13.62 2.41 24.74
N SER A 150 12.90 1.35 25.14
CA SER A 150 13.45 0.08 25.61
C SER A 150 13.91 -0.84 24.49
N ASN A 151 13.97 -0.36 23.26
CA ASN A 151 14.39 -1.09 22.06
C ASN A 151 13.57 -2.38 21.79
N LYS A 152 12.27 -2.31 22.09
CA LYS A 152 11.32 -3.37 21.78
C LYS A 152 10.95 -3.36 20.30
N ASN A 153 10.80 -4.57 19.75
CA ASN A 153 10.45 -4.74 18.34
C ASN A 153 8.92 -4.58 18.08
N VAL A 154 8.54 -4.53 16.81
CA VAL A 154 7.15 -4.40 16.35
C VAL A 154 6.24 -5.44 17.00
N THR A 155 6.67 -6.68 17.12
CA THR A 155 5.88 -7.77 17.74
C THR A 155 5.52 -7.46 19.20
N GLN A 156 6.50 -6.99 19.99
CA GLN A 156 6.27 -6.67 21.40
C GLN A 156 5.37 -5.45 21.60
N ILE A 157 5.44 -4.48 20.67
CA ILE A 157 4.50 -3.34 20.65
C ILE A 157 3.09 -3.85 20.32
N THR A 158 2.97 -4.80 19.40
CA THR A 158 1.69 -5.41 19.01
C THR A 158 1.06 -6.19 20.18
N ASP A 159 1.85 -6.99 20.88
CA ASP A 159 1.38 -7.73 22.07
C ASP A 159 0.86 -6.78 23.16
N GLU A 160 1.59 -5.71 23.44
CA GLU A 160 1.18 -4.72 24.42
C GLU A 160 -0.09 -3.98 24.01
N LEU A 161 -0.22 -3.58 22.72
CA LEU A 161 -1.42 -2.96 22.19
C LEU A 161 -2.62 -3.90 22.31
N ALA A 162 -2.45 -5.18 21.95
CA ALA A 162 -3.49 -6.18 22.07
C ALA A 162 -3.95 -6.36 23.52
N HIS A 163 -3.02 -6.43 24.47
CA HIS A 163 -3.35 -6.49 25.90
C HIS A 163 -4.06 -5.23 26.41
N LEU A 164 -3.65 -4.04 25.97
CA LEU A 164 -4.26 -2.78 26.37
C LEU A 164 -5.70 -2.62 25.86
N THR A 165 -5.96 -3.13 24.66
CA THR A 165 -7.26 -3.02 24.02
C THR A 165 -8.12 -4.27 24.16
N SER A 166 -7.57 -5.39 24.65
CA SER A 166 -8.20 -6.72 24.62
C SER A 166 -8.78 -7.01 23.22
N ALA A 167 -7.95 -6.81 22.20
CA ALA A 167 -8.36 -6.94 20.81
C ALA A 167 -7.35 -7.77 20.03
N ASN A 168 -7.79 -8.42 18.98
CA ASN A 168 -6.90 -9.05 18.02
C ASN A 168 -6.30 -7.98 17.12
N ILE A 169 -4.99 -7.96 17.02
CA ILE A 169 -4.23 -6.94 16.28
C ILE A 169 -3.39 -7.60 15.20
N VAL A 170 -3.44 -7.04 13.99
CA VAL A 170 -2.53 -7.38 12.89
C VAL A 170 -1.88 -6.09 12.40
N VAL A 171 -0.59 -6.13 12.21
CA VAL A 171 0.21 -5.03 11.66
C VAL A 171 0.69 -5.43 10.28
N LEU A 172 0.40 -4.60 9.30
CA LEU A 172 0.69 -4.83 7.89
C LEU A 172 1.66 -3.77 7.38
N ASP A 173 2.56 -4.17 6.48
CA ASP A 173 3.36 -3.22 5.70
C ASP A 173 2.54 -2.55 4.57
N VAL A 174 3.17 -1.71 3.76
CA VAL A 174 2.51 -1.03 2.63
C VAL A 174 2.07 -1.98 1.50
N PHE A 175 2.60 -3.20 1.48
CA PHE A 175 2.23 -4.25 0.54
C PHE A 175 1.27 -5.27 1.15
N LEU A 176 0.67 -4.91 2.28
CA LEU A 176 -0.27 -5.71 3.07
C LEU A 176 0.31 -7.05 3.57
N HIS A 177 1.65 -7.17 3.63
CA HIS A 177 2.27 -8.31 4.28
C HIS A 177 2.23 -8.15 5.79
N GLN A 178 1.89 -9.23 6.49
CA GLN A 178 1.87 -9.24 7.94
C GLN A 178 3.28 -9.13 8.52
N THR A 179 3.53 -8.07 9.28
CA THR A 179 4.81 -7.83 9.99
C THR A 179 4.74 -8.30 11.44
N ALA A 180 3.58 -8.19 12.08
CA ALA A 180 3.31 -8.71 13.40
C ALA A 180 1.82 -9.00 13.58
N ALA A 181 1.47 -9.91 14.48
CA ALA A 181 0.09 -10.16 14.85
C ALA A 181 0.00 -10.70 16.28
N HIS A 182 -1.12 -10.39 16.93
CA HIS A 182 -1.54 -10.97 18.20
C HIS A 182 -2.99 -11.42 18.09
N PHE A 183 -3.26 -12.71 18.36
CA PHE A 183 -4.59 -13.30 18.32
C PHE A 183 -4.91 -13.95 19.66
N GLU A 184 -6.07 -13.69 20.22
CA GLU A 184 -6.52 -14.34 21.46
C GLU A 184 -6.84 -15.83 21.25
N THR A 185 -7.32 -16.20 20.04
CA THR A 185 -7.65 -17.58 19.68
C THR A 185 -7.29 -17.88 18.22
N GLU A 186 -6.98 -19.15 17.92
CA GLU A 186 -6.71 -19.60 16.54
C GLU A 186 -7.91 -19.42 15.61
N GLU A 187 -9.15 -19.51 16.12
CA GLU A 187 -10.37 -19.34 15.31
C GLU A 187 -10.45 -17.93 14.70
N VAL A 188 -9.96 -16.92 15.40
CA VAL A 188 -9.94 -15.52 14.91
C VAL A 188 -8.89 -15.34 13.81
N MET A 189 -7.76 -16.04 13.92
CA MET A 189 -6.69 -16.02 12.92
C MET A 189 -7.18 -16.44 11.53
N TYR A 190 -8.12 -17.41 11.47
CA TYR A 190 -8.72 -17.90 10.23
C TYR A 190 -10.06 -17.23 9.88
N SER A 191 -10.44 -16.19 10.60
CA SER A 191 -11.66 -15.43 10.31
C SER A 191 -11.59 -14.77 8.93
N PRO A 192 -12.69 -14.78 8.14
CA PRO A 192 -12.76 -14.06 6.86
C PRO A 192 -12.43 -12.57 6.98
N ALA A 193 -12.58 -11.98 8.15
CA ALA A 193 -12.22 -10.58 8.42
C ALA A 193 -10.70 -10.34 8.48
N PHE A 194 -9.90 -11.37 8.83
CA PHE A 194 -8.45 -11.32 8.90
C PHE A 194 -7.72 -12.17 7.85
N GLY A 195 -8.40 -12.71 6.87
CA GLY A 195 -7.92 -13.72 5.90
C GLY A 195 -6.71 -13.35 5.04
N PHE A 196 -5.73 -12.62 5.58
CA PHE A 196 -4.47 -12.28 4.91
C PHE A 196 -3.54 -13.47 4.61
N GLN A 197 -3.89 -14.68 5.07
CA GLN A 197 -3.13 -15.91 4.82
C GLN A 197 -3.70 -16.78 3.69
N THR A 198 -4.86 -16.44 3.15
CA THR A 198 -5.46 -17.15 2.00
C THR A 198 -5.24 -16.34 0.73
N ASP A 199 -5.10 -17.02 -0.42
CA ASP A 199 -4.92 -16.42 -1.75
C ASP A 199 -6.06 -15.45 -2.18
N HIS A 200 -7.03 -15.21 -1.31
CA HIS A 200 -8.14 -14.29 -1.50
C HIS A 200 -8.13 -13.24 -0.39
N GLU A 201 -7.87 -11.99 -0.74
CA GLU A 201 -7.99 -10.85 0.18
C GLU A 201 -9.44 -10.70 0.66
N PRO A 202 -9.67 -10.52 1.98
CA PRO A 202 -11.00 -10.24 2.49
C PRO A 202 -11.46 -8.86 1.98
N ILE A 203 -12.51 -8.86 1.18
CA ILE A 203 -13.07 -7.68 0.51
C ILE A 203 -13.37 -6.53 1.50
N GLU A 204 -13.83 -6.86 2.70
CA GLU A 204 -14.18 -5.88 3.74
C GLU A 204 -12.95 -5.17 4.29
N THR A 205 -11.87 -5.89 4.56
CA THR A 205 -10.62 -5.30 5.08
C THR A 205 -9.96 -4.41 4.04
N THR A 206 -9.92 -4.85 2.78
CA THR A 206 -9.32 -4.06 1.68
C THR A 206 -10.06 -2.75 1.46
N SER A 207 -11.38 -2.74 1.55
CA SER A 207 -12.20 -1.52 1.46
C SER A 207 -11.90 -0.55 2.62
N LEU A 208 -11.77 -1.09 3.84
CA LEU A 208 -11.50 -0.29 5.03
C LEU A 208 -10.08 0.30 5.02
N LEU A 209 -9.08 -0.47 4.56
CA LEU A 209 -7.70 0.00 4.40
C LEU A 209 -7.61 1.17 3.41
N LYS A 210 -8.29 1.08 2.25
CA LYS A 210 -8.37 2.18 1.29
C LYS A 210 -9.00 3.44 1.90
N GLN A 211 -10.07 3.28 2.66
CA GLN A 211 -10.69 4.42 3.36
C GLN A 211 -9.76 5.03 4.42
N ALA A 212 -8.99 4.20 5.14
CA ALA A 212 -8.02 4.66 6.12
C ALA A 212 -6.86 5.42 5.44
N GLU A 213 -6.40 4.93 4.30
CA GLU A 213 -5.40 5.57 3.46
C GLU A 213 -5.88 6.95 2.97
N GLU A 214 -7.06 7.02 2.35
CA GLU A 214 -7.63 8.26 1.83
C GLU A 214 -7.88 9.32 2.92
N LYS A 215 -8.35 8.89 4.10
CA LYS A 215 -8.67 9.80 5.22
C LYS A 215 -7.45 10.17 6.06
N GLY A 216 -6.35 9.43 5.96
CA GLY A 216 -5.15 9.61 6.77
C GLY A 216 -5.39 9.47 8.28
N ARG A 217 -6.39 8.70 8.70
CA ARG A 217 -6.76 8.49 10.12
C ARG A 217 -7.42 7.15 10.33
N LEU A 218 -7.59 6.77 11.60
CA LEU A 218 -8.32 5.56 11.97
C LEU A 218 -9.76 5.59 11.40
N VAL A 219 -10.16 4.47 10.82
CA VAL A 219 -11.52 4.17 10.34
C VAL A 219 -11.94 2.84 10.93
N TYR A 220 -13.21 2.72 11.28
CA TYR A 220 -13.76 1.44 11.73
C TYR A 220 -15.16 1.22 11.19
N ASP A 221 -15.54 -0.04 11.06
CA ASP A 221 -16.87 -0.48 10.62
C ASP A 221 -17.30 -1.74 11.37
N THR A 222 -18.59 -2.01 11.36
CA THR A 222 -19.15 -3.20 12.00
C THR A 222 -19.25 -4.34 11.00
N CYS A 223 -18.57 -5.45 11.29
CA CYS A 223 -18.59 -6.68 10.51
C CYS A 223 -19.24 -7.79 11.34
N GLY A 224 -20.53 -8.00 11.17
CA GLY A 224 -21.31 -8.96 11.95
C GLY A 224 -21.30 -8.66 13.46
N ALA A 225 -20.76 -9.57 14.27
CA ALA A 225 -20.63 -9.43 15.72
C ALA A 225 -19.36 -8.64 16.14
N PHE A 226 -18.53 -8.21 15.19
CA PHE A 226 -17.25 -7.58 15.44
C PHE A 226 -17.19 -6.14 14.92
N VAL A 227 -16.28 -5.36 15.47
CA VAL A 227 -15.82 -4.10 14.93
C VAL A 227 -14.44 -4.34 14.33
N LEU A 228 -14.29 -4.03 13.04
CA LEU A 228 -13.03 -4.01 12.33
C LEU A 228 -12.55 -2.57 12.26
N ALA A 229 -11.34 -2.29 12.76
CA ALA A 229 -10.74 -0.96 12.70
C ALA A 229 -9.42 -1.01 11.95
N ALA A 230 -9.15 0.00 11.12
CA ALA A 230 -7.90 0.15 10.39
C ALA A 230 -7.32 1.54 10.67
N CYS A 231 -6.06 1.60 11.07
CA CYS A 231 -5.33 2.83 11.32
C CYS A 231 -4.08 2.86 10.42
N PRO A 232 -3.92 3.86 9.55
CA PRO A 232 -2.71 4.00 8.77
C PRO A 232 -1.56 4.47 9.69
N VAL A 233 -0.38 3.92 9.51
CA VAL A 233 0.84 4.35 10.19
C VAL A 233 1.56 5.35 9.30
N ILE A 234 1.47 6.61 9.67
CA ILE A 234 1.95 7.74 8.85
C ILE A 234 3.16 8.38 9.50
N ALA A 235 4.22 8.59 8.73
CA ALA A 235 5.37 9.39 9.11
C ALA A 235 5.85 10.24 7.94
N MET A 236 6.21 11.49 8.20
CA MET A 236 6.71 12.47 7.19
C MET A 236 5.79 12.64 5.95
N GLY A 237 4.49 12.32 6.09
CA GLY A 237 3.54 12.40 4.98
C GLY A 237 3.38 11.09 4.17
N ASP A 238 4.22 10.09 4.42
CA ASP A 238 4.14 8.78 3.78
C ASP A 238 3.46 7.75 4.70
N ILE A 239 2.75 6.81 4.09
CA ILE A 239 2.18 5.65 4.79
C ILE A 239 3.22 4.53 4.80
N PHE A 240 3.52 4.02 5.98
CA PHE A 240 4.45 2.91 6.20
C PHE A 240 3.75 1.55 6.34
N GLY A 241 2.44 1.58 6.57
CA GLY A 241 1.64 0.37 6.72
C GLY A 241 0.37 0.64 7.52
N PHE A 242 -0.23 -0.40 8.07
CA PHE A 242 -1.53 -0.33 8.73
C PHE A 242 -1.56 -1.16 10.00
N ILE A 243 -2.30 -0.69 10.99
CA ILE A 243 -2.72 -1.46 12.15
C ILE A 243 -4.18 -1.85 11.91
N VAL A 244 -4.47 -3.14 11.93
CA VAL A 244 -5.84 -3.67 11.82
C VAL A 244 -6.21 -4.30 13.15
N SER A 245 -7.36 -3.92 13.69
CA SER A 245 -7.90 -4.42 14.94
C SER A 245 -9.26 -5.06 14.74
N LEU A 246 -9.47 -6.22 15.33
CA LEU A 246 -10.77 -6.91 15.38
C LEU A 246 -11.17 -7.14 16.83
N LYS A 247 -12.32 -6.62 17.24
CA LYS A 247 -12.87 -6.74 18.59
C LYS A 247 -14.37 -6.96 18.54
N LYS A 248 -14.95 -7.68 19.52
CA LYS A 248 -16.40 -7.85 19.61
C LYS A 248 -17.09 -6.50 19.78
N LYS A 249 -18.24 -6.33 19.10
CA LYS A 249 -18.99 -5.07 19.09
C LYS A 249 -19.40 -4.61 20.50
N ASP A 250 -19.79 -5.54 21.35
CA ASP A 250 -20.23 -5.25 22.72
C ASP A 250 -19.08 -4.84 23.65
N GLU A 251 -17.83 -5.15 23.27
CA GLU A 251 -16.61 -4.84 24.02
C GLU A 251 -15.87 -3.63 23.44
N TRP A 252 -16.23 -3.15 22.24
CA TRP A 252 -15.60 -2.02 21.59
C TRP A 252 -15.95 -0.69 22.27
N HIS A 253 -14.94 0.07 22.64
CA HIS A 253 -15.06 1.37 23.25
C HIS A 253 -14.29 2.44 22.48
N HIS A 254 -14.70 3.70 22.60
CA HIS A 254 -13.96 4.82 22.00
C HIS A 254 -12.50 4.91 22.48
N LEU A 255 -12.19 4.42 23.67
CA LEU A 255 -10.84 4.35 24.20
C LEU A 255 -9.93 3.39 23.39
N ASP A 256 -10.47 2.36 22.77
CA ASP A 256 -9.72 1.45 21.90
C ASP A 256 -9.21 2.19 20.65
N ALA A 257 -10.06 3.04 20.07
CA ALA A 257 -9.67 3.89 18.94
C ALA A 257 -8.49 4.83 19.32
N ILE A 258 -8.56 5.45 20.49
CA ILE A 258 -7.48 6.31 21.01
C ILE A 258 -6.17 5.51 21.19
N ALA A 259 -6.26 4.28 21.72
CA ALA A 259 -5.11 3.41 21.90
C ALA A 259 -4.45 3.05 20.57
N ILE A 260 -5.24 2.69 19.57
CA ILE A 260 -4.76 2.32 18.23
C ILE A 260 -4.12 3.52 17.53
N GLU A 261 -4.71 4.72 17.63
CA GLU A 261 -4.13 5.95 17.07
C GLU A 261 -2.77 6.29 17.71
N HIS A 262 -2.65 6.18 19.04
CA HIS A 262 -1.37 6.36 19.72
C HIS A 262 -0.35 5.31 19.31
N ALA A 263 -0.77 4.05 19.16
CA ALA A 263 0.08 2.99 18.65
C ALA A 263 0.60 3.31 17.26
N GLY A 264 -0.25 3.89 16.37
CA GLY A 264 0.17 4.32 15.03
C GLY A 264 1.39 5.24 15.06
N ALA A 265 1.42 6.23 15.98
CA ALA A 265 2.57 7.11 16.14
C ALA A 265 3.83 6.35 16.64
N VAL A 266 3.65 5.39 17.53
CA VAL A 266 4.76 4.58 18.08
C VAL A 266 5.33 3.64 17.01
N TYR A 267 4.48 2.99 16.22
CA TYR A 267 4.92 2.19 15.07
C TYR A 267 5.62 3.04 14.01
N ALA A 268 5.13 4.25 13.77
CA ALA A 268 5.77 5.16 12.83
C ALA A 268 7.23 5.47 13.23
N ILE A 269 7.49 5.70 14.51
CA ILE A 269 8.85 5.92 15.03
C ILE A 269 9.71 4.66 14.87
N GLU A 270 9.17 3.49 15.22
CA GLU A 270 9.93 2.23 15.09
C GLU A 270 10.26 1.91 13.63
N TRP A 271 9.32 2.11 12.71
CA TRP A 271 9.56 1.92 11.29
C TRP A 271 10.54 2.93 10.69
N LEU A 272 10.48 4.19 11.12
CA LEU A 272 11.50 5.18 10.73
C LEU A 272 12.89 4.77 11.19
N LYS A 273 13.01 4.24 12.41
CA LYS A 273 14.28 3.72 12.95
C LYS A 273 14.75 2.52 12.14
N GLN A 274 13.88 1.54 11.88
CA GLN A 274 14.20 0.37 11.06
C GLN A 274 14.59 0.78 9.64
N LYS A 275 13.86 1.71 9.04
CA LYS A 275 14.19 2.27 7.71
C LYS A 275 15.58 2.92 7.70
N ALA A 276 15.93 3.70 8.71
CA ALA A 276 17.24 4.36 8.78
C ALA A 276 18.39 3.32 8.90
N ILE A 277 18.19 2.25 9.67
CA ILE A 277 19.15 1.14 9.76
C ILE A 277 19.27 0.46 8.40
N GLN A 278 18.14 0.10 7.79
CA GLN A 278 18.09 -0.57 6.49
C GLN A 278 18.70 0.29 5.36
N ASP A 279 18.44 1.59 5.35
CA ASP A 279 19.03 2.51 4.37
C ASP A 279 20.58 2.54 4.50
N THR A 280 21.10 2.47 5.73
CA THR A 280 22.54 2.40 5.98
C THR A 280 23.14 1.08 5.50
N GLU A 281 22.48 -0.04 5.80
CA GLU A 281 22.88 -1.37 5.33
C GLU A 281 22.83 -1.48 3.81
N ASN A 282 21.74 -1.01 3.19
CA ASN A 282 21.59 -0.96 1.74
C ASN A 282 22.66 -0.07 1.08
N GLN A 283 23.07 1.03 1.73
CA GLN A 283 24.16 1.85 1.26
C GLN A 283 25.49 1.09 1.26
N MET A 284 25.81 0.41 2.35
CA MET A 284 27.04 -0.39 2.45
C MET A 284 27.05 -1.55 1.44
N GLN A 285 25.94 -2.29 1.34
CA GLN A 285 25.76 -3.33 0.33
C GLN A 285 25.90 -2.78 -1.09
N GLY A 286 25.25 -1.64 -1.35
CA GLY A 286 25.28 -0.97 -2.65
C GLY A 286 26.67 -0.49 -3.05
N HIS A 287 27.51 -0.02 -2.13
CA HIS A 287 28.90 0.33 -2.41
C HIS A 287 29.73 -0.91 -2.77
N LEU A 288 29.63 -1.97 -1.97
CA LEU A 288 30.33 -3.21 -2.27
C LEU A 288 29.91 -3.79 -3.63
N LEU A 289 28.61 -3.80 -3.92
CA LEU A 289 28.11 -4.31 -5.20
C LEU A 289 28.56 -3.41 -6.37
N ASP A 290 28.62 -2.09 -6.22
CA ASP A 290 29.17 -1.20 -7.24
C ASP A 290 30.64 -1.49 -7.51
N ASP A 291 31.46 -1.64 -6.47
CA ASP A 291 32.88 -1.99 -6.61
C ASP A 291 33.05 -3.29 -7.40
N ILE A 292 32.22 -4.29 -7.11
CA ILE A 292 32.21 -5.57 -7.83
C ILE A 292 31.79 -5.38 -9.30
N LEU A 293 30.66 -4.69 -9.53
CA LEU A 293 30.09 -4.55 -10.89
C LEU A 293 30.93 -3.64 -11.79
N GLN A 294 31.66 -2.68 -11.21
CA GLN A 294 32.56 -1.77 -11.95
C GLN A 294 34.00 -2.28 -11.94
N GLN A 295 34.28 -3.39 -11.27
CA GLN A 295 35.62 -3.96 -11.10
C GLN A 295 36.61 -2.94 -10.47
N GLN A 296 36.15 -2.13 -9.52
CA GLN A 296 36.90 -1.08 -8.85
C GLN A 296 37.50 -1.58 -7.52
N TYR A 297 38.09 -2.77 -7.51
CA TYR A 297 38.80 -3.34 -6.38
C TYR A 297 40.20 -3.77 -6.77
N THR A 298 41.13 -3.68 -5.82
CA THR A 298 42.55 -4.00 -6.08
C THR A 298 42.79 -5.51 -5.99
N GLU A 299 42.13 -6.16 -5.03
CA GLU A 299 42.27 -7.60 -4.78
C GLU A 299 40.88 -8.21 -4.43
N GLU A 300 40.63 -9.44 -4.88
CA GLU A 300 39.39 -10.15 -4.55
C GLU A 300 39.26 -10.44 -3.05
N SER A 301 40.38 -10.61 -2.34
CA SER A 301 40.42 -10.76 -0.87
C SER A 301 39.73 -9.60 -0.14
N TYR A 302 39.88 -8.37 -0.62
CA TYR A 302 39.17 -7.20 -0.07
C TYR A 302 37.65 -7.32 -0.21
N VAL A 303 37.19 -7.74 -1.38
CA VAL A 303 35.75 -7.94 -1.65
C VAL A 303 35.15 -8.98 -0.71
N VAL A 304 35.86 -10.12 -0.54
CA VAL A 304 35.43 -11.20 0.38
C VAL A 304 35.39 -10.72 1.83
N GLU A 305 36.40 -9.92 2.26
CA GLU A 305 36.41 -9.36 3.62
C GLU A 305 35.23 -8.42 3.86
N GLN A 306 34.92 -7.53 2.90
CA GLN A 306 33.77 -6.62 3.01
C GLN A 306 32.43 -7.38 2.99
N ALA A 307 32.29 -8.38 2.13
CA ALA A 307 31.11 -9.26 2.12
C ALA A 307 30.91 -9.99 3.44
N THR A 308 31.99 -10.50 4.02
CA THR A 308 31.94 -11.17 5.33
C THR A 308 31.48 -10.21 6.44
N LYS A 309 31.91 -8.93 6.42
CA LYS A 309 31.41 -7.91 7.36
C LYS A 309 29.93 -7.65 7.22
N LEU A 310 29.39 -7.80 6.01
CA LEU A 310 27.97 -7.71 5.69
C LEU A 310 27.23 -9.05 5.89
N GLN A 311 27.88 -10.05 6.48
CA GLN A 311 27.34 -11.41 6.68
C GLN A 311 26.90 -12.09 5.36
N TYR A 312 27.55 -11.72 4.25
CA TYR A 312 27.27 -12.29 2.94
C TYR A 312 28.37 -13.27 2.52
N ASP A 313 27.98 -14.52 2.22
CA ASP A 313 28.90 -15.57 1.79
C ASP A 313 29.00 -15.59 0.26
N MET A 314 30.23 -15.49 -0.25
CA MET A 314 30.55 -15.52 -1.69
C MET A 314 31.17 -16.85 -2.13
N SER A 315 31.16 -17.88 -1.29
CA SER A 315 31.80 -19.17 -1.60
C SER A 315 31.08 -20.00 -2.65
N ASP A 316 29.77 -19.81 -2.81
CA ASP A 316 28.96 -20.48 -3.81
C ASP A 316 28.90 -19.66 -5.11
N GLU A 317 28.48 -20.33 -6.23
CA GLU A 317 28.16 -19.62 -7.48
C GLU A 317 27.13 -18.52 -7.23
N GLN A 318 27.37 -17.33 -7.78
CA GLN A 318 26.50 -16.17 -7.66
C GLN A 318 25.82 -15.84 -8.97
N VAL A 319 24.59 -15.34 -8.89
CA VAL A 319 23.81 -14.86 -10.04
C VAL A 319 23.37 -13.42 -9.80
N VAL A 320 23.38 -12.60 -10.84
CA VAL A 320 22.85 -11.25 -10.79
C VAL A 320 21.44 -11.23 -11.39
N ILE A 321 20.52 -10.63 -10.64
CA ILE A 321 19.14 -10.36 -11.06
C ILE A 321 19.02 -8.84 -11.26
N TYR A 322 18.44 -8.44 -12.37
CA TYR A 322 18.27 -7.03 -12.74
C TYR A 322 16.79 -6.72 -12.89
N PHE A 323 16.32 -5.71 -12.16
CA PHE A 323 14.95 -5.23 -12.17
C PHE A 323 14.90 -3.85 -12.84
N GLN A 324 13.99 -3.67 -13.80
CA GLN A 324 13.82 -2.41 -14.51
C GLN A 324 12.34 -2.15 -14.80
N PHE A 325 11.93 -0.87 -14.79
CA PHE A 325 10.60 -0.49 -15.27
C PHE A 325 10.51 -0.59 -16.80
N GLN A 326 9.38 -1.11 -17.28
CA GLN A 326 9.20 -1.38 -18.71
C GLN A 326 9.10 -0.11 -19.57
N HIS A 327 8.62 1.01 -19.02
CA HIS A 327 8.43 2.28 -19.74
C HIS A 327 9.32 3.38 -19.15
N GLN A 328 10.28 3.85 -19.96
CA GLN A 328 11.24 4.90 -19.56
C GLN A 328 10.68 6.34 -19.67
N HIS A 329 9.43 6.55 -20.10
CA HIS A 329 8.90 7.89 -20.40
C HIS A 329 8.05 8.54 -19.29
N THR A 330 7.75 7.86 -18.23
CA THR A 330 7.21 8.47 -17.01
C THR A 330 8.39 8.97 -16.16
N GLN A 331 8.35 10.21 -15.68
CA GLN A 331 9.25 10.65 -14.61
C GLN A 331 9.13 9.61 -13.48
N LEU A 332 10.14 8.74 -13.41
CA LEU A 332 10.25 7.75 -12.35
C LEU A 332 10.47 8.55 -11.07
N ASP A 333 9.46 8.58 -10.23
CA ASP A 333 9.56 9.18 -8.93
C ASP A 333 10.58 8.36 -8.11
N HIS A 334 11.51 9.03 -7.48
CA HIS A 334 12.48 8.41 -6.57
C HIS A 334 11.78 7.51 -5.52
N GLN A 335 10.55 7.87 -5.15
CA GLN A 335 9.72 7.07 -4.25
C GLN A 335 9.37 5.68 -4.81
N MET A 336 9.11 5.55 -6.13
CA MET A 336 8.80 4.24 -6.73
C MET A 336 9.98 3.28 -6.68
N MET A 337 11.21 3.79 -6.92
CA MET A 337 12.42 2.98 -6.79
C MET A 337 12.67 2.55 -5.33
N GLN A 338 12.42 3.43 -4.37
CA GLN A 338 12.52 3.10 -2.95
C GLN A 338 11.48 2.03 -2.55
N ARG A 339 10.24 2.14 -3.01
CA ARG A 339 9.19 1.14 -2.76
C ARG A 339 9.55 -0.22 -3.36
N LEU A 340 10.06 -0.25 -4.59
CA LEU A 340 10.50 -1.50 -5.22
C LEU A 340 11.69 -2.13 -4.45
N SER A 341 12.65 -1.31 -4.01
CA SER A 341 13.76 -1.76 -3.18
C SER A 341 13.28 -2.34 -1.85
N GLN A 342 12.34 -1.68 -1.18
CA GLN A 342 11.73 -2.16 0.07
C GLN A 342 10.99 -3.48 -0.12
N LEU A 343 10.21 -3.62 -1.20
CA LEU A 343 9.51 -4.86 -1.51
C LEU A 343 10.50 -6.02 -1.73
N LEU A 344 11.56 -5.78 -2.52
CA LEU A 344 12.61 -6.77 -2.76
C LEU A 344 13.29 -7.20 -1.45
N THR A 345 13.72 -6.24 -0.63
CA THR A 345 14.34 -6.51 0.66
C THR A 345 13.42 -7.35 1.54
N SER A 346 12.15 -6.95 1.70
CA SER A 346 11.16 -7.67 2.51
C SER A 346 10.95 -9.12 2.04
N ILE A 347 10.84 -9.35 0.73
CA ILE A 347 10.62 -10.69 0.19
C ILE A 347 11.85 -11.58 0.38
N PHE A 348 13.06 -11.07 0.08
CA PHE A 348 14.30 -11.85 0.20
C PHE A 348 14.61 -12.18 1.66
N GLU A 349 14.44 -11.23 2.60
CA GLU A 349 14.61 -11.45 4.04
C GLU A 349 13.61 -12.47 4.59
N ARG A 350 12.33 -12.34 4.26
CA ARG A 350 11.28 -13.28 4.69
C ARG A 350 11.54 -14.71 4.22
N ARG A 351 12.14 -14.87 3.03
CA ARG A 351 12.52 -16.16 2.48
C ARG A 351 13.91 -16.63 2.93
N HIS A 352 14.60 -15.84 3.78
CA HIS A 352 15.96 -16.12 4.23
C HIS A 352 16.96 -16.34 3.07
N ILE A 353 16.80 -15.58 1.99
CA ILE A 353 17.70 -15.63 0.83
C ILE A 353 18.79 -14.58 1.04
N PRO A 354 20.09 -14.95 1.10
CA PRO A 354 21.16 -13.96 1.16
C PRO A 354 21.20 -13.13 -0.14
N PHE A 355 21.42 -11.83 -0.02
CA PHE A 355 21.52 -10.93 -1.19
C PHE A 355 22.36 -9.71 -0.88
N LEU A 356 22.94 -9.12 -1.95
CA LEU A 356 23.44 -7.74 -1.96
C LEU A 356 22.61 -6.96 -2.97
N LEU A 357 22.15 -5.76 -2.59
CA LEU A 357 21.27 -4.95 -3.41
C LEU A 357 21.91 -3.60 -3.73
N LYS A 358 21.78 -3.19 -5.00
CA LYS A 358 22.15 -1.84 -5.46
C LYS A 358 21.01 -1.22 -6.23
N THR A 359 20.48 -0.12 -5.72
CA THR A 359 19.49 0.71 -6.41
C THR A 359 20.20 1.78 -7.23
N ARG A 360 19.83 1.92 -8.50
CA ARG A 360 20.18 3.00 -9.41
C ARG A 360 18.95 3.84 -9.74
N LEU A 361 19.08 4.87 -10.58
CA LEU A 361 17.99 5.78 -10.90
C LEU A 361 16.76 5.08 -11.53
N ASP A 362 17.00 4.07 -12.37
CA ASP A 362 15.97 3.39 -13.18
C ASP A 362 15.92 1.88 -12.98
N SER A 363 16.74 1.34 -12.08
CA SER A 363 16.94 -0.09 -11.99
C SER A 363 17.51 -0.54 -10.64
N ILE A 364 17.35 -1.82 -10.33
CA ILE A 364 17.92 -2.47 -9.15
C ILE A 364 18.70 -3.70 -9.57
N PHE A 365 19.91 -3.86 -9.02
CA PHE A 365 20.72 -5.05 -9.14
C PHE A 365 20.65 -5.82 -7.82
N VAL A 366 20.47 -7.12 -7.91
CA VAL A 366 20.54 -8.05 -6.79
C VAL A 366 21.53 -9.14 -7.11
N LEU A 367 22.58 -9.29 -6.28
CA LEU A 367 23.51 -10.42 -6.32
C LEU A 367 23.07 -11.43 -5.25
N THR A 368 22.93 -12.69 -5.63
CA THR A 368 22.45 -13.75 -4.74
C THR A 368 23.08 -15.10 -5.11
N PRO A 369 23.25 -16.03 -4.14
CA PRO A 369 23.71 -17.38 -4.46
C PRO A 369 22.79 -18.10 -5.45
N ALA A 370 23.34 -18.66 -6.50
CA ALA A 370 22.58 -19.35 -7.54
C ALA A 370 21.87 -20.62 -7.05
N GLY A 371 22.47 -21.30 -6.05
CA GLY A 371 21.96 -22.56 -5.55
C GLY A 371 22.28 -23.73 -6.48
N LYS A 372 21.97 -24.95 -6.03
CA LYS A 372 22.23 -26.19 -6.79
C LYS A 372 21.05 -26.68 -7.64
N LYS A 373 19.90 -26.01 -7.56
CA LYS A 373 18.67 -26.37 -8.30
C LYS A 373 18.62 -25.66 -9.65
N PRO A 374 17.85 -26.20 -10.63
CA PRO A 374 17.52 -25.47 -11.83
C PRO A 374 16.96 -24.07 -11.48
N PHE A 375 17.30 -23.05 -12.27
CA PHE A 375 16.97 -21.66 -11.93
C PHE A 375 15.46 -21.41 -11.68
N GLN A 376 14.56 -22.12 -12.36
CA GLN A 376 13.10 -22.00 -12.17
C GLN A 376 12.62 -22.58 -10.82
N GLU A 377 13.40 -23.45 -10.20
CA GLU A 377 13.13 -24.06 -8.91
C GLU A 377 13.90 -23.38 -7.77
N ALA A 378 14.78 -22.45 -8.09
CA ALA A 378 15.55 -21.71 -7.09
C ALA A 378 14.66 -20.76 -6.27
N GLU A 379 14.93 -20.63 -4.97
CA GLU A 379 14.13 -19.77 -4.10
C GLU A 379 14.20 -18.30 -4.51
N TRP A 380 15.35 -17.82 -4.99
CA TRP A 380 15.50 -16.46 -5.50
C TRP A 380 14.66 -16.20 -6.76
N TYR A 381 14.41 -17.24 -7.62
CA TYR A 381 13.52 -17.10 -8.77
C TYR A 381 12.07 -16.93 -8.32
N ARG A 382 11.65 -17.72 -7.33
CA ARG A 382 10.32 -17.57 -6.71
C ARG A 382 10.15 -16.23 -6.02
N ALA A 383 11.21 -15.72 -5.37
CA ALA A 383 11.21 -14.39 -4.77
C ALA A 383 11.07 -13.28 -5.84
N ALA A 384 11.76 -13.41 -6.97
CA ALA A 384 11.64 -12.47 -8.08
C ALA A 384 10.23 -12.49 -8.71
N GLU A 385 9.63 -13.67 -8.88
CA GLU A 385 8.24 -13.80 -9.37
C GLU A 385 7.22 -13.24 -8.39
N GLU A 386 7.39 -13.48 -7.09
CA GLU A 386 6.56 -12.90 -6.04
C GLU A 386 6.67 -11.37 -6.03
N CYS A 387 7.89 -10.83 -6.16
CA CYS A 387 8.10 -9.38 -6.28
C CYS A 387 7.36 -8.82 -7.50
N ARG A 388 7.47 -9.45 -8.66
CA ARG A 388 6.79 -9.04 -9.89
C ARG A 388 5.27 -9.06 -9.74
N SER A 389 4.72 -10.13 -9.19
CA SER A 389 3.26 -10.30 -9.03
C SER A 389 2.70 -9.29 -8.02
N THR A 390 3.34 -9.15 -6.87
CA THR A 390 2.96 -8.16 -5.85
C THR A 390 3.07 -6.74 -6.41
N TRP A 391 4.18 -6.42 -7.10
CA TRP A 391 4.35 -5.11 -7.72
C TRP A 391 3.25 -4.80 -8.75
N SER A 392 2.94 -5.75 -9.64
CA SER A 392 1.91 -5.59 -10.67
C SER A 392 0.51 -5.40 -10.09
N TYR A 393 0.25 -5.98 -8.93
CA TYR A 393 -1.02 -5.80 -8.23
C TYR A 393 -1.18 -4.38 -7.69
N PHE A 394 -0.15 -3.86 -7.00
CA PHE A 394 -0.21 -2.51 -6.40
C PHE A 394 0.06 -1.39 -7.40
N PHE A 395 0.90 -1.63 -8.40
CA PHE A 395 1.35 -0.63 -9.38
C PHE A 395 1.18 -1.08 -10.83
N PRO A 396 -0.04 -1.37 -11.29
CA PRO A 396 -0.28 -1.94 -12.63
C PRO A 396 0.14 -1.00 -13.78
N VAL A 397 0.24 0.30 -13.53
CA VAL A 397 0.66 1.32 -14.51
C VAL A 397 2.18 1.34 -14.71
N HIS A 398 2.94 0.75 -13.78
CA HIS A 398 4.40 0.72 -13.78
C HIS A 398 4.94 -0.72 -13.80
N PRO A 399 4.73 -1.49 -14.88
CA PRO A 399 5.17 -2.86 -14.96
C PRO A 399 6.70 -2.96 -14.91
N ILE A 400 7.21 -4.01 -14.24
CA ILE A 400 8.63 -4.29 -14.14
C ILE A 400 9.01 -5.49 -15.02
N VAL A 401 10.23 -5.44 -15.54
CA VAL A 401 10.88 -6.54 -16.25
C VAL A 401 12.09 -6.99 -15.44
N ILE A 402 12.31 -8.29 -15.42
CA ILE A 402 13.39 -8.91 -14.65
C ILE A 402 14.29 -9.67 -15.61
N GLY A 403 15.56 -9.28 -15.64
CA GLY A 403 16.60 -9.99 -16.37
C GLY A 403 17.48 -10.78 -15.40
N ILE A 404 17.91 -11.97 -15.78
CA ILE A 404 18.75 -12.87 -14.99
C ILE A 404 19.99 -13.21 -15.79
N GLY A 405 21.17 -12.96 -15.21
CA GLY A 405 22.46 -13.35 -15.77
C GLY A 405 22.76 -14.84 -15.59
N ARG A 406 23.91 -15.29 -16.06
CA ARG A 406 24.43 -16.62 -15.74
C ARG A 406 25.09 -16.63 -14.36
N ALA A 407 25.10 -17.78 -13.72
CA ALA A 407 25.80 -17.98 -12.46
C ALA A 407 27.30 -18.13 -12.72
N TYR A 408 28.12 -17.56 -11.81
CA TYR A 408 29.57 -17.62 -11.83
C TYR A 408 30.13 -17.82 -10.42
N ASP A 409 31.26 -18.51 -10.33
CA ASP A 409 32.01 -18.79 -9.08
C ASP A 409 33.15 -17.77 -8.83
N GLN A 410 33.52 -16.97 -9.83
CA GLN A 410 34.61 -16.00 -9.76
C GLN A 410 34.06 -14.58 -9.64
N ILE A 411 34.56 -13.82 -8.65
CA ILE A 411 34.15 -12.45 -8.38
C ILE A 411 34.32 -11.56 -9.62
N GLY A 412 35.42 -11.71 -10.35
CA GLY A 412 35.69 -10.99 -11.58
C GLY A 412 34.64 -11.19 -12.68
N LEU A 413 33.84 -12.26 -12.63
CA LEU A 413 32.78 -12.55 -13.59
C LEU A 413 31.39 -12.05 -13.15
N PHE A 414 31.21 -11.54 -11.94
CA PHE A 414 29.92 -11.03 -11.49
C PHE A 414 29.48 -9.78 -12.28
N ALA A 415 30.42 -8.96 -12.69
CA ALA A 415 30.16 -7.85 -13.62
C ALA A 415 29.61 -8.34 -14.98
N LYS A 416 30.08 -9.50 -15.45
CA LYS A 416 29.56 -10.14 -16.66
C LYS A 416 28.14 -10.62 -16.45
N SER A 417 27.84 -11.29 -15.32
CA SER A 417 26.47 -11.70 -14.96
C SER A 417 25.51 -10.50 -14.94
N ALA A 418 25.95 -9.37 -14.41
CA ALA A 418 25.14 -8.14 -14.38
C ALA A 418 24.83 -7.59 -15.77
N LYS A 419 25.82 -7.56 -16.70
CA LYS A 419 25.59 -7.18 -18.09
C LYS A 419 24.62 -8.13 -18.79
N GLU A 420 24.78 -9.42 -18.57
CA GLU A 420 23.90 -10.45 -19.11
C GLU A 420 22.46 -10.27 -18.62
N ALA A 421 22.27 -9.98 -17.32
CA ALA A 421 20.96 -9.69 -16.74
C ALA A 421 20.34 -8.42 -17.36
N GLN A 422 21.13 -7.34 -17.55
CA GLN A 422 20.68 -6.15 -18.24
C GLN A 422 20.25 -6.43 -19.68
N TYR A 423 21.04 -7.19 -20.44
CA TYR A 423 20.70 -7.56 -21.81
C TYR A 423 19.42 -8.39 -21.84
N ALA A 424 19.25 -9.34 -20.91
CA ALA A 424 18.06 -10.16 -20.83
C ALA A 424 16.78 -9.31 -20.66
N ALA A 425 16.81 -8.32 -19.76
CA ALA A 425 15.67 -7.43 -19.54
C ALA A 425 15.44 -6.48 -20.74
N ARG A 426 16.49 -5.85 -21.25
CA ARG A 426 16.38 -4.81 -22.30
C ARG A 426 16.06 -5.35 -23.69
N LEU A 427 16.40 -6.62 -23.97
CA LEU A 427 16.09 -7.28 -25.24
C LEU A 427 14.67 -7.87 -25.29
N LEU A 428 13.91 -7.79 -24.20
CA LEU A 428 12.52 -8.27 -24.17
C LEU A 428 11.67 -7.85 -25.38
N PRO A 429 11.71 -6.58 -25.85
CA PRO A 429 10.91 -6.16 -27.01
C PRO A 429 11.23 -6.93 -28.30
N LEU A 430 12.44 -7.51 -28.42
CA LEU A 430 12.85 -8.31 -29.57
C LEU A 430 12.44 -9.78 -29.48
N LEU A 431 12.16 -10.29 -28.28
CA LEU A 431 11.91 -11.72 -28.06
C LEU A 431 10.47 -12.15 -28.38
N LYS A 432 9.55 -11.20 -28.60
CA LYS A 432 8.13 -11.47 -28.86
C LYS A 432 7.53 -12.50 -27.87
N THR A 433 7.85 -12.35 -26.59
CA THR A 433 7.37 -13.20 -25.49
C THR A 433 6.54 -12.38 -24.53
N ASP A 434 5.57 -13.03 -23.88
CA ASP A 434 4.79 -12.44 -22.78
C ASP A 434 5.48 -12.62 -21.42
N GLU A 435 6.64 -13.30 -21.39
CA GLU A 435 7.42 -13.47 -20.17
C GLU A 435 8.01 -12.13 -19.73
N CYS A 436 7.86 -11.81 -18.43
CA CYS A 436 8.47 -10.64 -17.82
C CYS A 436 9.76 -10.95 -17.04
N ILE A 437 10.09 -12.24 -16.85
CA ILE A 437 11.33 -12.73 -16.22
C ILE A 437 12.10 -13.52 -17.28
N ILE A 438 13.27 -13.03 -17.62
CA ILE A 438 14.06 -13.58 -18.73
C ILE A 438 15.47 -13.91 -18.26
N HIS A 439 15.87 -15.16 -18.42
CA HIS A 439 17.24 -15.58 -18.20
C HIS A 439 18.07 -15.38 -19.48
N TYR A 440 19.33 -14.93 -19.34
CA TYR A 440 20.23 -14.66 -20.46
C TYR A 440 20.35 -15.84 -21.45
N GLN A 441 20.36 -17.08 -20.96
CA GLN A 441 20.39 -18.27 -21.81
C GLN A 441 19.19 -18.38 -22.78
N LYS A 442 18.04 -17.78 -22.44
CA LYS A 442 16.85 -17.76 -23.31
C LYS A 442 16.98 -16.77 -24.47
N LEU A 443 18.00 -15.92 -24.49
CA LEU A 443 18.23 -14.98 -25.60
C LEU A 443 18.63 -15.70 -26.90
N GLY A 444 19.10 -16.95 -26.83
CA GLY A 444 19.44 -17.74 -27.99
C GLY A 444 20.48 -17.05 -28.90
N LEU A 445 20.15 -16.86 -30.18
CA LEU A 445 21.02 -16.21 -31.15
C LEU A 445 21.37 -14.77 -30.81
N TYR A 446 20.49 -14.02 -30.14
CA TYR A 446 20.81 -12.67 -29.64
C TYR A 446 21.94 -12.69 -28.62
N GLY A 447 21.95 -13.68 -27.72
CA GLY A 447 23.05 -13.89 -26.77
C GLY A 447 24.37 -14.14 -27.46
N MET A 448 24.37 -14.98 -28.53
CA MET A 448 25.55 -15.23 -29.32
C MET A 448 26.06 -13.96 -30.02
N LEU A 449 25.17 -13.18 -30.64
CA LEU A 449 25.54 -11.90 -31.28
C LEU A 449 26.11 -10.90 -30.28
N LEU A 450 25.59 -10.85 -29.03
CA LEU A 450 26.14 -10.04 -27.96
C LEU A 450 27.56 -10.47 -27.59
N GLU A 451 27.81 -11.78 -27.42
CA GLU A 451 29.14 -12.31 -27.13
C GLU A 451 30.15 -12.00 -28.26
N MET A 452 29.72 -12.13 -29.52
CA MET A 452 30.53 -11.75 -30.66
C MET A 452 30.85 -10.25 -30.67
N ASN A 453 29.88 -9.39 -30.35
CA ASN A 453 30.10 -7.94 -30.23
C ASN A 453 31.05 -7.58 -29.10
N GLU A 454 30.96 -8.23 -27.93
CA GLU A 454 31.90 -8.06 -26.82
C GLU A 454 33.32 -8.55 -27.16
N ALA A 455 33.44 -9.60 -28.01
CA ALA A 455 34.71 -10.08 -28.53
C ALA A 455 35.32 -9.16 -29.61
N GLY A 456 34.69 -8.01 -29.90
CA GLY A 456 35.20 -7.01 -30.84
C GLY A 456 34.62 -7.08 -32.24
N MET A 457 33.65 -7.96 -32.54
CA MET A 457 32.95 -7.96 -33.82
C MET A 457 32.02 -6.75 -33.89
N ASN A 458 32.13 -5.96 -34.95
CA ASN A 458 31.21 -4.84 -35.19
C ASN A 458 29.89 -5.35 -35.81
N LEU A 459 28.81 -5.31 -35.05
CA LEU A 459 27.49 -5.71 -35.54
C LEU A 459 27.04 -4.93 -36.78
N HIS A 460 27.46 -3.65 -36.92
CA HIS A 460 27.14 -2.83 -38.08
C HIS A 460 27.72 -3.45 -39.36
N ASP A 461 28.98 -3.85 -39.34
CA ASP A 461 29.62 -4.44 -40.48
C ASP A 461 28.98 -5.78 -40.85
N PHE A 462 28.49 -6.51 -39.85
CA PHE A 462 27.85 -7.81 -40.04
C PHE A 462 26.53 -7.73 -40.84
N TYR A 463 25.73 -6.67 -40.68
CA TYR A 463 24.45 -6.55 -41.36
C TYR A 463 24.47 -5.59 -42.56
N VAL A 464 25.41 -4.64 -42.58
CA VAL A 464 25.39 -3.56 -43.59
C VAL A 464 25.56 -4.09 -45.00
N GLU A 465 26.43 -5.08 -45.20
CA GLU A 465 26.68 -5.67 -46.49
C GLU A 465 25.40 -6.24 -47.13
N LEU A 466 24.60 -6.96 -46.37
CA LEU A 466 23.38 -7.63 -46.85
C LEU A 466 22.13 -6.73 -46.79
N LEU A 467 21.99 -5.89 -45.78
CA LEU A 467 20.75 -5.14 -45.58
C LEU A 467 20.80 -3.69 -46.08
N SER A 468 21.98 -3.12 -46.40
CA SER A 468 22.06 -1.74 -46.91
C SER A 468 21.23 -1.51 -48.18
N PRO A 469 21.14 -2.46 -49.16
CA PRO A 469 20.31 -2.29 -50.34
C PRO A 469 18.81 -2.21 -50.02
N LEU A 470 18.40 -2.71 -48.85
CA LEU A 470 17.02 -2.61 -48.34
C LEU A 470 16.82 -1.34 -47.51
N LEU A 471 17.79 -0.96 -46.67
CA LEU A 471 17.70 0.16 -45.73
C LEU A 471 17.68 1.53 -46.40
N TYR A 472 18.50 1.75 -47.43
CA TYR A 472 18.65 3.07 -48.09
C TYR A 472 17.56 3.40 -49.11
N THR A 473 16.51 2.60 -49.24
CA THR A 473 15.38 2.87 -50.14
C THR A 473 14.37 3.80 -49.47
N LYS A 474 14.30 5.05 -49.92
CA LYS A 474 13.32 6.08 -49.44
C LYS A 474 11.91 5.48 -49.49
N LYS A 475 11.25 5.32 -48.32
CA LYS A 475 9.87 4.88 -48.06
C LYS A 475 9.54 3.36 -48.11
N GLN A 476 10.35 2.47 -48.69
CA GLN A 476 9.99 1.05 -48.78
C GLN A 476 10.93 0.11 -48.00
N GLY A 477 12.05 0.60 -47.50
CA GLY A 477 13.07 -0.25 -46.88
C GLY A 477 12.60 -0.92 -45.59
N ALA A 478 12.00 -0.18 -44.69
CA ALA A 478 11.45 -0.73 -43.43
C ALA A 478 10.35 -1.76 -43.66
N ASP A 479 9.50 -1.57 -44.70
CA ASP A 479 8.45 -2.52 -45.08
C ASP A 479 9.02 -3.83 -45.62
N LEU A 480 10.16 -3.78 -46.35
CA LEU A 480 10.81 -4.98 -46.90
C LEU A 480 11.50 -5.80 -45.80
N ILE A 481 12.18 -5.17 -44.86
CA ILE A 481 12.80 -5.84 -43.70
C ILE A 481 11.72 -6.48 -42.85
N HIS A 482 10.66 -5.76 -42.52
CA HIS A 482 9.53 -6.31 -41.78
C HIS A 482 8.85 -7.47 -42.54
N THR A 483 8.70 -7.33 -43.84
CA THR A 483 8.17 -8.43 -44.69
C THR A 483 9.05 -9.69 -44.60
N LEU A 484 10.37 -9.53 -44.63
CA LEU A 484 11.33 -10.63 -44.52
C LEU A 484 11.29 -11.25 -43.11
N GLU A 485 11.25 -10.45 -42.06
CA GLU A 485 11.12 -10.93 -40.67
C GLU A 485 9.89 -11.82 -40.49
N VAL A 486 8.71 -11.34 -40.93
CA VAL A 486 7.46 -12.10 -40.82
C VAL A 486 7.52 -13.39 -41.68
N TYR A 487 8.09 -13.31 -42.85
CA TYR A 487 8.24 -14.49 -43.73
C TYR A 487 9.12 -15.58 -43.10
N LEU A 488 10.25 -15.19 -42.53
CA LEU A 488 11.16 -16.14 -41.85
C LEU A 488 10.54 -16.67 -40.54
N ALA A 489 9.84 -15.82 -39.77
CA ALA A 489 9.15 -16.21 -38.53
C ALA A 489 8.06 -17.28 -38.78
N HIS A 490 7.40 -17.25 -39.96
CA HIS A 490 6.39 -18.23 -40.33
C HIS A 490 6.96 -19.44 -41.09
N ASN A 491 8.26 -19.71 -40.96
CA ASN A 491 8.91 -20.81 -41.65
C ASN A 491 8.59 -20.84 -43.16
N GLU A 492 8.70 -19.68 -43.82
CA GLU A 492 8.51 -19.51 -45.27
C GLU A 492 7.07 -19.75 -45.76
N ASN A 493 6.09 -19.74 -44.86
CA ASN A 493 4.69 -19.94 -45.25
C ASN A 493 4.09 -18.65 -45.81
N ILE A 494 3.98 -18.56 -47.13
CA ILE A 494 3.44 -17.37 -47.82
C ILE A 494 2.03 -17.00 -47.35
N GLN A 495 1.17 -18.00 -47.11
CA GLN A 495 -0.22 -17.73 -46.75
C GLN A 495 -0.34 -17.13 -45.34
N LYS A 496 0.38 -17.70 -44.35
CA LYS A 496 0.42 -17.19 -42.97
C LYS A 496 1.08 -15.83 -42.92
N SER A 497 2.21 -15.65 -43.60
CA SER A 497 2.92 -14.37 -43.63
C SER A 497 2.10 -13.25 -44.31
N ALA A 498 1.40 -13.55 -45.38
CA ALA A 498 0.52 -12.58 -46.03
C ALA A 498 -0.67 -12.19 -45.15
N GLY A 499 -1.21 -13.14 -44.36
CA GLY A 499 -2.26 -12.89 -43.38
C GLY A 499 -1.79 -11.98 -42.26
N GLU A 500 -0.62 -12.20 -41.65
CA GLU A 500 -0.05 -11.37 -40.60
C GLU A 500 0.28 -9.96 -41.10
N LEU A 501 0.79 -9.83 -42.33
CA LEU A 501 1.11 -8.55 -42.93
C LEU A 501 -0.11 -7.79 -43.49
N PHE A 502 -1.29 -8.40 -43.44
CA PHE A 502 -2.53 -7.85 -44.02
C PHE A 502 -2.40 -7.46 -45.49
N ILE A 503 -1.64 -8.26 -46.28
CA ILE A 503 -1.43 -8.07 -47.73
C ILE A 503 -1.86 -9.30 -48.51
N HIS A 504 -2.12 -9.10 -49.82
CA HIS A 504 -2.41 -10.24 -50.72
C HIS A 504 -1.13 -11.06 -50.98
N ARG A 505 -1.27 -12.39 -51.12
CA ARG A 505 -0.15 -13.31 -51.40
C ARG A 505 0.73 -12.89 -52.58
N HIS A 506 0.14 -12.30 -53.63
CA HIS A 506 0.90 -11.81 -54.80
C HIS A 506 1.77 -10.61 -54.44
N THR A 507 1.29 -9.72 -53.58
CA THR A 507 2.06 -8.59 -53.08
C THR A 507 3.23 -9.07 -52.24
N LEU A 508 3.00 -10.07 -51.36
CA LEU A 508 4.09 -10.71 -50.63
C LEU A 508 5.14 -11.31 -51.54
N SER A 509 4.72 -12.14 -52.55
CA SER A 509 5.65 -12.76 -53.50
C SER A 509 6.45 -11.71 -54.30
N TYR A 510 5.83 -10.59 -54.64
CA TYR A 510 6.52 -9.46 -55.29
C TYR A 510 7.57 -8.82 -54.36
N ARG A 511 7.23 -8.58 -53.09
CA ARG A 511 8.17 -8.05 -52.12
C ARG A 511 9.34 -8.99 -51.85
N LEU A 512 9.09 -10.29 -51.72
CA LEU A 512 10.15 -11.31 -51.56
C LEU A 512 11.09 -11.32 -52.75
N LYS A 513 10.57 -11.25 -54.00
CA LYS A 513 11.40 -11.18 -55.20
C LYS A 513 12.23 -9.88 -55.24
N GLN A 514 11.68 -8.76 -54.75
CA GLN A 514 12.46 -7.52 -54.61
C GLN A 514 13.60 -7.67 -53.58
N ILE A 515 13.35 -8.38 -52.47
CA ILE A 515 14.36 -8.68 -51.46
C ILE A 515 15.50 -9.51 -52.09
N GLU A 516 15.16 -10.62 -52.77
CA GLU A 516 16.16 -11.45 -53.45
C GLU A 516 16.98 -10.65 -54.46
N THR A 517 16.32 -9.83 -55.30
CA THR A 517 17.02 -9.04 -56.32
C THR A 517 17.97 -8.02 -55.73
N ARG A 518 17.59 -7.39 -54.60
CA ARG A 518 18.39 -6.33 -53.98
C ARG A 518 19.53 -6.86 -53.10
N THR A 519 19.28 -7.95 -52.38
CA THR A 519 20.30 -8.55 -51.48
C THR A 519 21.21 -9.53 -52.20
N GLY A 520 20.82 -10.00 -53.39
CA GLY A 520 21.51 -11.06 -54.10
C GLY A 520 21.34 -12.45 -53.48
N CYS A 521 20.54 -12.57 -52.44
CA CYS A 521 20.29 -13.82 -51.71
C CYS A 521 19.13 -14.60 -52.32
N ASN A 522 19.21 -15.92 -52.29
CA ASN A 522 18.14 -16.82 -52.72
C ASN A 522 17.37 -17.33 -51.49
N LEU A 523 16.12 -16.90 -51.31
CA LEU A 523 15.28 -17.28 -50.18
C LEU A 523 14.96 -18.80 -50.14
N LYS A 524 15.25 -19.56 -51.19
CA LYS A 524 15.17 -21.03 -51.20
C LYS A 524 16.43 -21.70 -50.63
N SER A 525 17.54 -20.97 -50.55
CA SER A 525 18.79 -21.46 -49.97
C SER A 525 18.74 -21.30 -48.44
N THR A 526 19.00 -22.38 -47.72
CA THR A 526 19.04 -22.37 -46.25
C THR A 526 20.17 -21.47 -45.75
N ASP A 527 21.32 -21.46 -46.39
CA ASP A 527 22.47 -20.64 -46.04
C ASP A 527 22.15 -19.15 -46.18
N ASP A 528 21.54 -18.73 -47.30
CA ASP A 528 21.16 -17.32 -47.51
C ASP A 528 20.05 -16.85 -46.55
N ARG A 529 19.09 -17.72 -46.24
CA ARG A 529 18.08 -17.40 -45.23
C ARG A 529 18.69 -17.20 -43.85
N MET A 530 19.62 -18.07 -43.43
CA MET A 530 20.34 -17.91 -42.16
C MET A 530 21.14 -16.62 -42.12
N LYS A 531 21.86 -16.27 -43.18
CA LYS A 531 22.60 -15.00 -43.29
C LYS A 531 21.66 -13.81 -43.15
N LEU A 532 20.54 -13.79 -43.87
CA LEU A 532 19.56 -12.72 -43.79
C LEU A 532 18.93 -12.63 -42.40
N GLN A 533 18.57 -13.75 -41.78
CA GLN A 533 17.99 -13.79 -40.44
C GLN A 533 18.97 -13.24 -39.40
N LEU A 534 20.22 -13.69 -39.40
CA LEU A 534 21.25 -13.19 -38.48
C LEU A 534 21.54 -11.70 -38.72
N SER A 535 21.56 -11.24 -39.99
CA SER A 535 21.75 -9.83 -40.32
C SER A 535 20.60 -8.96 -39.81
N ILE A 536 19.35 -9.40 -39.90
CA ILE A 536 18.19 -8.69 -39.33
C ILE A 536 18.30 -8.65 -37.82
N MET A 537 18.65 -9.75 -37.18
CA MET A 537 18.84 -9.80 -35.73
C MET A 537 19.95 -8.84 -35.28
N ALA A 538 21.09 -8.83 -35.98
CA ALA A 538 22.20 -7.91 -35.72
C ALA A 538 21.79 -6.42 -35.90
N TYR A 539 21.02 -6.13 -36.96
CA TYR A 539 20.46 -4.78 -37.18
C TYR A 539 19.55 -4.33 -36.05
N ARG A 540 18.61 -5.17 -35.62
CA ARG A 540 17.72 -4.88 -34.50
C ARG A 540 18.48 -4.70 -33.18
N LEU A 541 19.45 -5.57 -32.92
CA LEU A 541 20.30 -5.51 -31.75
C LEU A 541 21.15 -4.23 -31.74
N SER A 542 21.80 -3.86 -32.86
CA SER A 542 22.58 -2.64 -32.98
C SER A 542 21.74 -1.40 -32.65
N GLY A 543 20.53 -1.30 -33.20
CA GLY A 543 19.63 -0.19 -32.90
C GLY A 543 19.28 -0.05 -31.41
N LEU A 544 19.09 -1.16 -30.70
CA LEU A 544 18.85 -1.16 -29.25
C LEU A 544 20.12 -0.80 -28.47
N LEU A 545 21.27 -1.34 -28.84
CA LEU A 545 22.55 -1.01 -28.18
C LEU A 545 22.91 0.45 -28.31
N ASP A 546 22.62 1.09 -29.45
CA ASP A 546 22.83 2.52 -29.65
C ASP A 546 21.89 3.36 -28.77
N GLN A 547 20.63 2.96 -28.60
CA GLN A 547 19.74 3.60 -27.65
C GLN A 547 20.23 3.46 -26.21
N MET A 548 20.78 2.31 -25.84
CA MET A 548 21.35 2.06 -24.52
C MET A 548 22.56 2.96 -24.22
N ARG A 549 23.41 3.24 -25.21
CA ARG A 549 24.58 4.13 -25.09
C ARG A 549 24.20 5.60 -24.95
N THR A 550 23.04 6.00 -25.46
CA THR A 550 22.57 7.39 -25.40
C THR A 550 21.94 7.72 -24.03
N ILE A 551 21.57 6.73 -23.24
CA ILE A 551 20.89 6.85 -21.94
C ILE A 551 21.87 6.64 -20.76
N SER A 552 23.02 6.03 -20.99
CA SER A 552 24.10 5.85 -20.01
C SER A 552 25.06 7.05 -20.03
#